data_9a98d2f8e6253eb0e7d0bfbbda5114c4
#
_entry.id   9a98d2f8e6253eb0e7d0bfbbda5114c4
#
_cell.length_a   1.000
_cell.length_b   1.000
_cell.length_c   1.000
_cell.angle_alpha   90.00
_cell.angle_beta   90.00
_cell.angle_gamma   90.00
#
_symmetry.space_group_name_H-M   'P 1'
#
loop_
_entity.id
_entity.type
_entity.pdbx_description
1 polymer ?
#
loop_
_entity_poly.entity_id
_entity_poly.type
_entity_poly.pdbx_seq_one_letter_code
_entity_poly.pdbx_strand_id
1 'polypeptide(L)'
;TMAGNIFNVLIVHPALPAPSVKALIALARARPGELNYGSSGTGAADHLSAELFQVMTKTKMVHVPYKGGPLAMIDLISGNLQLMFSTVPTAVGLIKGGKVRAMAITNSIRYPLMPELPTVAEAGIPGFAVNNWTGVFVPAATPPAVVTRLNAEFVKVLAMPEVKKRLIDNGIAAVSNTPQQFAAYIRDET
;
A
#
# COMPACT_ATOMS: atom_id res chain seq x y z
N THR A 1 -6.96 12.17 14.84
CA THR A 1 -5.53 11.78 14.73
C THR A 1 -5.35 10.74 13.65
N MET A 2 -4.25 10.78 12.94
CA MET A 2 -3.76 9.63 12.21
C MET A 2 -3.45 8.50 13.20
N ALA A 3 -3.70 7.25 12.83
CA ALA A 3 -3.39 6.08 13.65
C ALA A 3 -2.22 5.27 13.08
N GLY A 4 -1.97 5.38 11.79
CA GLY A 4 -0.82 4.74 11.15
C GLY A 4 -0.81 4.79 9.65
N ASN A 5 0.34 4.45 9.08
CA ASN A 5 0.55 4.23 7.65
C ASN A 5 0.58 2.72 7.38
N ILE A 6 -0.24 2.27 6.46
CA ILE A 6 -0.30 0.88 6.02
C ILE A 6 0.75 0.68 4.93
N PHE A 7 1.59 -0.34 5.09
CA PHE A 7 2.54 -0.72 4.06
C PHE A 7 1.84 -1.51 2.95
N ASN A 8 2.07 -1.08 1.71
CA ASN A 8 1.64 -1.78 0.51
C ASN A 8 2.85 -2.30 -0.27
N VAL A 9 2.64 -3.38 -0.99
CA VAL A 9 3.67 -4.08 -1.75
C VAL A 9 3.18 -4.36 -3.16
N LEU A 10 4.04 -4.10 -4.13
CA LEU A 10 3.87 -4.58 -5.51
C LEU A 10 4.24 -6.06 -5.54
N ILE A 11 3.27 -6.88 -5.89
CA ILE A 11 3.41 -8.33 -6.04
C ILE A 11 3.08 -8.77 -7.45
N VAL A 12 3.71 -9.85 -7.89
CA VAL A 12 3.49 -10.43 -9.22
C VAL A 12 3.30 -11.95 -9.13
N HIS A 13 2.68 -12.52 -10.14
CA HIS A 13 2.65 -13.98 -10.30
C HIS A 13 4.08 -14.52 -10.46
N PRO A 14 4.47 -15.64 -9.81
CA PRO A 14 5.83 -16.16 -9.85
C PRO A 14 6.39 -16.44 -11.25
N ALA A 15 5.53 -16.90 -12.17
CA ALA A 15 5.90 -17.20 -13.55
C ALA A 15 6.08 -15.95 -14.43
N LEU A 16 5.78 -14.73 -13.95
CA LEU A 16 6.00 -13.52 -14.73
C LEU A 16 7.50 -13.34 -15.00
N PRO A 17 7.93 -13.23 -16.30
CA PRO A 17 9.35 -13.11 -16.67
C PRO A 17 9.89 -11.69 -16.43
N ALA A 18 9.74 -11.19 -15.22
CA ALA A 18 10.19 -9.87 -14.78
C ALA A 18 10.79 -9.98 -13.37
N PRO A 19 12.10 -10.20 -13.22
CA PRO A 19 12.74 -10.42 -11.92
C PRO A 19 12.87 -9.15 -11.06
N SER A 20 12.63 -7.97 -11.61
CA SER A 20 12.75 -6.68 -10.93
C SER A 20 11.71 -5.68 -11.43
N VAL A 21 11.51 -4.58 -10.69
CA VAL A 21 10.64 -3.47 -11.13
C VAL A 21 11.07 -2.93 -12.49
N LYS A 22 12.38 -2.77 -12.72
CA LYS A 22 12.92 -2.35 -14.05
C LYS A 22 12.54 -3.32 -15.15
N ALA A 23 12.63 -4.62 -14.89
CA ALA A 23 12.24 -5.65 -15.86
C ALA A 23 10.73 -5.67 -16.10
N LEU A 24 9.92 -5.43 -15.06
CA LEU A 24 8.47 -5.28 -15.19
C LEU A 24 8.11 -4.09 -16.09
N ILE A 25 8.76 -2.95 -15.89
CA ILE A 25 8.56 -1.75 -16.73
C ILE A 25 8.93 -2.06 -18.19
N ALA A 26 10.08 -2.71 -18.41
CA ALA A 26 10.51 -3.10 -19.76
C ALA A 26 9.52 -4.04 -20.43
N LEU A 27 9.01 -5.04 -19.71
CA LEU A 27 8.00 -5.98 -20.19
C LEU A 27 6.69 -5.27 -20.54
N ALA A 28 6.19 -4.40 -19.65
CA ALA A 28 4.94 -3.66 -19.86
C ALA A 28 5.05 -2.68 -21.05
N ARG A 29 6.23 -2.10 -21.29
CA ARG A 29 6.48 -1.27 -22.48
C ARG A 29 6.57 -2.07 -23.76
N ALA A 30 7.16 -3.27 -23.73
CA ALA A 30 7.25 -4.15 -24.88
C ALA A 30 5.90 -4.78 -25.25
N ARG A 31 4.97 -4.89 -24.28
CA ARG A 31 3.65 -5.52 -24.44
C ARG A 31 2.55 -4.61 -23.89
N PRO A 32 2.29 -3.46 -24.52
CA PRO A 32 1.31 -2.50 -24.01
C PRO A 32 -0.10 -3.07 -24.06
N GLY A 33 -0.80 -3.08 -22.92
CA GLY A 33 -2.15 -3.61 -22.78
C GLY A 33 -2.26 -5.14 -22.68
N GLU A 34 -1.14 -5.87 -22.52
CA GLU A 34 -1.18 -7.33 -22.36
C GLU A 34 -1.07 -7.78 -20.89
N LEU A 35 -0.54 -6.93 -20.01
CA LEU A 35 -0.46 -7.26 -18.58
C LEU A 35 -1.74 -6.84 -17.87
N ASN A 36 -2.41 -7.78 -17.20
CA ASN A 36 -3.57 -7.52 -16.37
C ASN A 36 -3.13 -7.28 -14.92
N TYR A 37 -3.66 -6.22 -14.31
CA TYR A 37 -3.49 -5.99 -12.88
C TYR A 37 -4.82 -5.98 -12.15
N GLY A 38 -4.85 -6.60 -10.97
CA GLY A 38 -6.03 -6.66 -10.11
C GLY A 38 -6.07 -5.52 -9.09
N SER A 39 -7.28 -5.12 -8.69
CA SER A 39 -7.50 -4.21 -7.58
C SER A 39 -8.71 -4.62 -6.74
N SER A 40 -8.82 -4.04 -5.55
CA SER A 40 -9.99 -4.21 -4.67
C SER A 40 -11.23 -3.45 -5.15
N GLY A 41 -11.10 -2.67 -6.22
CA GLY A 41 -12.16 -1.90 -6.87
C GLY A 41 -11.64 -0.60 -7.48
N THR A 42 -12.42 -0.02 -8.37
CA THR A 42 -12.07 1.26 -9.01
C THR A 42 -12.00 2.39 -7.97
N GLY A 43 -10.91 3.16 -7.97
CA GLY A 43 -10.66 4.25 -7.02
C GLY A 43 -10.06 3.81 -5.68
N ALA A 44 -9.89 2.51 -5.44
CA ALA A 44 -9.20 2.02 -4.25
C ALA A 44 -7.69 2.30 -4.31
N ALA A 45 -7.00 2.28 -3.16
CA ALA A 45 -5.59 2.64 -3.06
C ALA A 45 -4.67 1.74 -3.92
N ASP A 46 -5.01 0.47 -4.07
CA ASP A 46 -4.30 -0.47 -4.94
C ASP A 46 -4.48 -0.15 -6.43
N HIS A 47 -5.69 0.27 -6.85
CA HIS A 47 -5.94 0.77 -8.20
C HIS A 47 -5.14 2.05 -8.47
N LEU A 48 -5.24 3.05 -7.57
CA LEU A 48 -4.53 4.32 -7.73
C LEU A 48 -3.00 4.13 -7.74
N SER A 49 -2.48 3.16 -6.97
CA SER A 49 -1.06 2.79 -7.01
C SER A 49 -0.65 2.29 -8.40
N ALA A 50 -1.48 1.45 -9.02
CA ALA A 50 -1.22 0.94 -10.36
C ALA A 50 -1.30 2.03 -11.44
N GLU A 51 -2.28 2.94 -11.33
CA GLU A 51 -2.40 4.06 -12.25
C GLU A 51 -1.21 5.03 -12.13
N LEU A 52 -0.80 5.38 -10.91
CA LEU A 52 0.39 6.19 -10.70
C LEU A 52 1.64 5.52 -11.29
N PHE A 53 1.79 4.19 -11.08
CA PHE A 53 2.88 3.42 -11.66
C PHE A 53 2.88 3.51 -13.19
N GLN A 54 1.72 3.36 -13.84
CA GLN A 54 1.58 3.46 -15.30
C GLN A 54 1.93 4.86 -15.81
N VAL A 55 1.42 5.91 -15.17
CA VAL A 55 1.69 7.30 -15.54
C VAL A 55 3.20 7.61 -15.45
N MET A 56 3.83 7.29 -14.31
CA MET A 56 5.24 7.59 -14.09
C MET A 56 6.18 6.77 -14.97
N THR A 57 5.78 5.55 -15.33
CA THR A 57 6.61 4.66 -16.18
C THR A 57 6.26 4.73 -17.66
N LYS A 58 5.19 5.44 -18.02
CA LYS A 58 4.65 5.48 -19.40
C LYS A 58 4.38 4.08 -19.94
N THR A 59 3.78 3.23 -19.11
CA THR A 59 3.34 1.88 -19.46
C THR A 59 1.83 1.84 -19.61
N LYS A 60 1.32 0.79 -20.27
CA LYS A 60 -0.12 0.54 -20.40
C LYS A 60 -0.42 -0.90 -19.99
N MET A 61 -1.25 -1.04 -18.95
CA MET A 61 -1.72 -2.34 -18.42
C MET A 61 -3.25 -2.34 -18.36
N VAL A 62 -3.87 -3.49 -18.26
CA VAL A 62 -5.32 -3.65 -18.20
C VAL A 62 -5.78 -3.79 -16.75
N HIS A 63 -6.66 -2.90 -16.32
CA HIS A 63 -7.28 -2.96 -15.01
C HIS A 63 -8.40 -4.00 -14.96
N VAL A 64 -8.33 -4.89 -13.97
CA VAL A 64 -9.40 -5.85 -13.65
C VAL A 64 -9.88 -5.57 -12.22
N PRO A 65 -11.03 -4.89 -12.05
CA PRO A 65 -11.57 -4.55 -10.74
C PRO A 65 -12.30 -5.73 -10.11
N TYR A 66 -12.08 -5.94 -8.80
CA TYR A 66 -12.77 -6.95 -7.99
C TYR A 66 -13.57 -6.30 -6.86
N LYS A 67 -14.46 -7.06 -6.24
CA LYS A 67 -15.17 -6.66 -5.01
C LYS A 67 -14.32 -6.99 -3.77
N GLY A 68 -13.10 -6.46 -3.73
CA GLY A 68 -12.14 -6.65 -2.64
C GLY A 68 -10.86 -7.38 -3.03
N GLY A 69 -9.76 -7.04 -2.36
CA GLY A 69 -8.42 -7.57 -2.62
C GLY A 69 -8.28 -9.09 -2.56
N PRO A 70 -8.95 -9.83 -1.63
CA PRO A 70 -8.88 -11.29 -1.59
C PRO A 70 -9.31 -11.98 -2.89
N LEU A 71 -10.32 -11.46 -3.60
CA LEU A 71 -10.75 -12.03 -4.89
C LEU A 71 -9.71 -11.81 -5.99
N ALA A 72 -9.13 -10.61 -6.07
CA ALA A 72 -8.02 -10.33 -6.98
C ALA A 72 -6.79 -11.21 -6.68
N MET A 73 -6.53 -11.50 -5.40
CA MET A 73 -5.42 -12.35 -4.99
C MET A 73 -5.57 -13.79 -5.47
N ILE A 74 -6.79 -14.34 -5.49
CA ILE A 74 -7.06 -15.68 -6.02
C ILE A 74 -6.67 -15.74 -7.51
N ASP A 75 -7.08 -14.73 -8.29
CA ASP A 75 -6.76 -14.67 -9.71
C ASP A 75 -5.29 -14.37 -10.00
N LEU A 76 -4.62 -13.63 -9.11
CA LEU A 76 -3.17 -13.47 -9.20
C LEU A 76 -2.44 -14.82 -8.98
N ILE A 77 -2.83 -15.58 -7.97
CA ILE A 77 -2.23 -16.90 -7.66
C ILE A 77 -2.49 -17.90 -8.80
N SER A 78 -3.66 -17.82 -9.44
CA SER A 78 -4.03 -18.68 -10.56
C SER A 78 -3.39 -18.28 -11.89
N GLY A 79 -2.71 -17.11 -11.95
CA GLY A 79 -2.06 -16.60 -13.16
C GLY A 79 -2.99 -15.84 -14.12
N ASN A 80 -4.26 -15.66 -13.78
CA ASN A 80 -5.21 -14.84 -14.54
C ASN A 80 -4.85 -13.34 -14.51
N LEU A 81 -4.17 -12.92 -13.43
CA LEU A 81 -3.54 -11.61 -13.29
C LEU A 81 -2.02 -11.77 -13.26
N GLN A 82 -1.32 -10.76 -13.78
CA GLN A 82 0.14 -10.73 -13.76
C GLN A 82 0.69 -10.03 -12.52
N LEU A 83 -0.01 -9.02 -12.01
CA LEU A 83 0.43 -8.24 -10.86
C LEU A 83 -0.74 -7.60 -10.09
N MET A 84 -0.47 -7.17 -8.88
CA MET A 84 -1.33 -6.26 -8.12
C MET A 84 -0.51 -5.50 -7.08
N PHE A 85 -1.06 -4.38 -6.62
CA PHE A 85 -0.61 -3.70 -5.42
C PHE A 85 -1.47 -4.19 -4.26
N SER A 86 -0.88 -4.64 -3.18
CA SER A 86 -1.62 -5.24 -2.06
C SER A 86 -1.09 -4.71 -0.75
N THR A 87 -1.90 -4.77 0.31
CA THR A 87 -1.37 -4.50 1.65
C THR A 87 -0.42 -5.64 2.08
N VAL A 88 0.64 -5.29 2.80
CA VAL A 88 1.59 -6.29 3.31
C VAL A 88 0.91 -7.39 4.13
N PRO A 89 -0.05 -7.09 5.04
CA PRO A 89 -0.73 -8.15 5.80
C PRO A 89 -1.43 -9.19 4.93
N THR A 90 -2.05 -8.74 3.84
CA THR A 90 -2.75 -9.64 2.91
C THR A 90 -1.77 -10.52 2.11
N ALA A 91 -0.61 -9.98 1.77
CA ALA A 91 0.35 -10.62 0.87
C ALA A 91 1.42 -11.45 1.58
N VAL A 92 1.82 -11.10 2.83
CA VAL A 92 3.03 -11.64 3.47
C VAL A 92 3.05 -13.17 3.59
N GLY A 93 1.93 -13.79 3.92
CA GLY A 93 1.82 -15.26 4.01
C GLY A 93 2.02 -15.93 2.65
N LEU A 94 1.49 -15.33 1.59
CA LEU A 94 1.60 -15.82 0.22
C LEU A 94 3.00 -15.61 -0.37
N ILE A 95 3.64 -14.49 -0.01
CA ILE A 95 5.05 -14.21 -0.37
C ILE A 95 5.95 -15.27 0.27
N LYS A 96 5.82 -15.51 1.59
CA LYS A 96 6.59 -16.54 2.31
C LYS A 96 6.34 -17.95 1.77
N GLY A 97 5.12 -18.23 1.33
CA GLY A 97 4.74 -19.51 0.71
C GLY A 97 5.11 -19.62 -0.78
N GLY A 98 5.75 -18.62 -1.39
CA GLY A 98 6.15 -18.63 -2.80
C GLY A 98 4.97 -18.61 -3.78
N LYS A 99 3.75 -18.30 -3.32
CA LYS A 99 2.55 -18.23 -4.16
C LYS A 99 2.49 -16.96 -5.01
N VAL A 100 3.11 -15.90 -4.51
CA VAL A 100 3.33 -14.64 -5.22
C VAL A 100 4.75 -14.16 -4.93
N ARG A 101 5.30 -13.32 -5.80
CA ARG A 101 6.63 -12.73 -5.63
C ARG A 101 6.50 -11.24 -5.33
N ALA A 102 7.07 -10.79 -4.21
CA ALA A 102 7.19 -9.38 -3.87
C ALA A 102 8.28 -8.72 -4.72
N MET A 103 8.04 -7.48 -5.14
CA MET A 103 8.99 -6.71 -5.96
C MET A 103 9.49 -5.44 -5.26
N ALA A 104 8.58 -4.68 -4.64
CA ALA A 104 8.92 -3.42 -3.99
C ALA A 104 7.79 -2.95 -3.06
N ILE A 105 8.13 -2.16 -2.06
CA ILE A 105 7.19 -1.45 -1.17
C ILE A 105 6.77 -0.13 -1.84
N THR A 106 5.48 0.21 -1.78
CA THR A 106 4.96 1.45 -2.42
C THR A 106 5.16 2.70 -1.58
N ASN A 107 5.35 2.53 -0.27
CA ASN A 107 5.58 3.64 0.66
C ASN A 107 6.95 4.29 0.41
N SER A 108 7.13 5.51 0.93
CA SER A 108 8.39 6.26 0.84
C SER A 108 9.55 5.64 1.63
N ILE A 109 9.26 4.71 2.54
CA ILE A 109 10.24 3.97 3.34
C ILE A 109 10.05 2.47 3.19
N ARG A 110 11.13 1.70 3.38
CA ARG A 110 11.06 0.24 3.39
C ARG A 110 10.25 -0.28 4.57
N TYR A 111 9.62 -1.42 4.37
CA TYR A 111 8.92 -2.11 5.47
C TYR A 111 9.94 -2.75 6.42
N PRO A 112 9.91 -2.43 7.74
CA PRO A 112 10.94 -2.85 8.68
C PRO A 112 11.10 -4.36 8.82
N LEU A 113 10.04 -5.14 8.60
CA LEU A 113 10.07 -6.62 8.68
C LEU A 113 10.42 -7.30 7.34
N MET A 114 10.64 -6.52 6.27
CA MET A 114 11.12 -6.99 4.97
C MET A 114 12.14 -5.98 4.41
N PRO A 115 13.25 -5.73 5.12
CA PRO A 115 14.20 -4.67 4.77
C PRO A 115 14.96 -4.94 3.45
N GLU A 116 14.95 -6.19 3.01
CA GLU A 116 15.51 -6.61 1.71
C GLU A 116 14.70 -6.10 0.52
N LEU A 117 13.39 -5.84 0.70
CA LEU A 117 12.57 -5.27 -0.36
C LEU A 117 12.82 -3.77 -0.50
N PRO A 118 13.23 -3.31 -1.68
CA PRO A 118 13.37 -1.87 -1.93
C PRO A 118 11.99 -1.20 -1.95
N THR A 119 11.96 0.12 -1.83
CA THR A 119 10.80 0.91 -2.25
C THR A 119 10.70 0.94 -3.78
N VAL A 120 9.52 1.24 -4.33
CA VAL A 120 9.34 1.43 -5.77
C VAL A 120 10.22 2.57 -6.29
N ALA A 121 10.41 3.62 -5.48
CA ALA A 121 11.32 4.73 -5.79
C ALA A 121 12.77 4.25 -5.92
N GLU A 122 13.28 3.49 -4.97
CA GLU A 122 14.63 2.90 -5.00
C GLU A 122 14.80 1.90 -6.15
N ALA A 123 13.72 1.19 -6.50
CA ALA A 123 13.72 0.20 -7.57
C ALA A 123 13.72 0.79 -8.99
N GLY A 124 13.69 2.13 -9.12
CA GLY A 124 13.90 2.83 -10.39
C GLY A 124 12.80 3.79 -10.82
N ILE A 125 11.88 4.18 -9.93
CA ILE A 125 10.85 5.19 -10.18
C ILE A 125 10.98 6.31 -9.13
N PRO A 126 11.97 7.19 -9.24
CA PRO A 126 12.18 8.27 -8.28
C PRO A 126 10.90 9.11 -8.08
N GLY A 127 10.57 9.41 -6.84
CA GLY A 127 9.38 10.18 -6.49
C GLY A 127 8.08 9.34 -6.38
N PHE A 128 8.12 8.05 -6.71
CA PHE A 128 6.97 7.19 -6.47
C PHE A 128 6.79 6.99 -4.95
N ALA A 129 5.63 7.39 -4.44
CA ALA A 129 5.22 7.12 -3.07
C ALA A 129 3.69 7.05 -3.00
N VAL A 130 3.16 5.95 -2.53
CA VAL A 130 1.74 5.81 -2.20
C VAL A 130 1.66 5.37 -0.75
N ASN A 131 1.20 6.30 0.09
CA ASN A 131 0.98 6.06 1.50
C ASN A 131 -0.51 5.80 1.71
N ASN A 132 -0.84 4.59 2.13
CA ASN A 132 -2.17 4.25 2.56
C ASN A 132 -2.26 4.48 4.08
N TRP A 133 -3.03 5.47 4.50
CA TRP A 133 -3.11 5.85 5.90
C TRP A 133 -4.46 5.51 6.52
N THR A 134 -4.49 5.38 7.82
CA THR A 134 -5.71 5.22 8.62
C THR A 134 -5.79 6.28 9.69
N GLY A 135 -6.98 6.78 9.94
CA GLY A 135 -7.23 7.83 10.92
C GLY A 135 -8.49 7.60 11.74
N VAL A 136 -8.52 8.22 12.91
CA VAL A 136 -9.68 8.21 13.81
C VAL A 136 -10.40 9.55 13.69
N PHE A 137 -11.68 9.47 13.38
CA PHE A 137 -12.60 10.61 13.24
C PHE A 137 -13.71 10.51 14.28
N VAL A 138 -14.29 11.65 14.57
CA VAL A 138 -15.49 11.79 15.42
C VAL A 138 -16.53 12.64 14.69
N PRO A 139 -17.81 12.56 15.05
CA PRO A 139 -18.84 13.46 14.50
C PRO A 139 -18.47 14.93 14.67
N ALA A 140 -18.83 15.77 13.68
CA ALA A 140 -18.46 17.18 13.67
C ALA A 140 -18.93 17.97 14.91
N ALA A 141 -20.06 17.57 15.51
CA ALA A 141 -20.61 18.21 16.71
C ALA A 141 -19.95 17.74 18.03
N THR A 142 -18.90 16.91 17.99
CA THR A 142 -18.22 16.45 19.21
C THR A 142 -17.55 17.63 19.92
N PRO A 143 -17.79 17.85 21.23
CA PRO A 143 -17.18 18.95 21.96
C PRO A 143 -15.65 18.95 21.90
N PRO A 144 -14.99 20.12 21.72
CA PRO A 144 -13.53 20.20 21.59
C PRO A 144 -12.76 19.56 22.75
N ALA A 145 -13.26 19.66 23.97
CA ALA A 145 -12.63 19.02 25.15
C ALA A 145 -12.60 17.49 25.03
N VAL A 146 -13.63 16.87 24.46
CA VAL A 146 -13.70 15.43 24.19
C VAL A 146 -12.71 15.05 23.11
N VAL A 147 -12.65 15.82 22.02
CA VAL A 147 -11.67 15.61 20.92
C VAL A 147 -10.25 15.66 21.45
N THR A 148 -9.91 16.66 22.27
CA THR A 148 -8.57 16.82 22.87
C THR A 148 -8.23 15.62 23.77
N ARG A 149 -9.16 15.20 24.62
CA ARG A 149 -8.95 14.05 25.50
C ARG A 149 -8.76 12.75 24.73
N LEU A 150 -9.62 12.47 23.74
CA LEU A 150 -9.49 11.29 22.89
C LEU A 150 -8.14 11.28 22.16
N ASN A 151 -7.74 12.41 21.56
CA ASN A 151 -6.44 12.51 20.90
C ASN A 151 -5.29 12.18 21.85
N ALA A 152 -5.29 12.76 23.06
CA ALA A 152 -4.25 12.50 24.04
C ALA A 152 -4.15 11.01 24.44
N GLU A 153 -5.29 10.33 24.61
CA GLU A 153 -5.29 8.90 24.92
C GLU A 153 -4.85 8.04 23.73
N PHE A 154 -5.30 8.36 22.51
CA PHE A 154 -4.81 7.66 21.30
C PHE A 154 -3.30 7.80 21.12
N VAL A 155 -2.74 9.01 21.30
CA VAL A 155 -1.29 9.24 21.21
C VAL A 155 -0.53 8.40 22.22
N LYS A 156 -1.02 8.30 23.46
CA LYS A 156 -0.41 7.45 24.51
C LYS A 156 -0.44 5.98 24.09
N VAL A 157 -1.58 5.48 23.67
CA VAL A 157 -1.74 4.06 23.26
C VAL A 157 -0.84 3.74 22.07
N LEU A 158 -0.81 4.58 21.04
CA LEU A 158 0.05 4.40 19.86
C LEU A 158 1.55 4.51 20.17
N ALA A 159 1.92 5.14 21.29
CA ALA A 159 3.30 5.21 21.75
C ALA A 159 3.78 3.95 22.50
N MET A 160 2.86 3.10 22.98
CA MET A 160 3.18 1.88 23.73
C MET A 160 3.98 0.90 22.87
N PRO A 161 5.10 0.34 23.37
CA PRO A 161 5.94 -0.57 22.60
C PRO A 161 5.20 -1.81 22.05
N GLU A 162 4.34 -2.41 22.88
CA GLU A 162 3.54 -3.57 22.51
C GLU A 162 2.51 -3.25 21.41
N VAL A 163 1.92 -2.04 21.43
CA VAL A 163 1.00 -1.57 20.40
C VAL A 163 1.75 -1.32 19.09
N LYS A 164 2.89 -0.64 19.14
CA LYS A 164 3.75 -0.42 17.97
C LYS A 164 4.18 -1.73 17.36
N LYS A 165 4.63 -2.69 18.20
CA LYS A 165 5.02 -4.01 17.72
C LYS A 165 3.85 -4.71 17.04
N ARG A 166 2.67 -4.74 17.66
CA ARG A 166 1.48 -5.37 17.09
C ARG A 166 1.05 -4.72 15.77
N LEU A 167 1.13 -3.39 15.68
CA LEU A 167 0.81 -2.66 14.45
C LEU A 167 1.80 -3.00 13.34
N ILE A 168 3.11 -2.97 13.60
CA ILE A 168 4.10 -3.26 12.58
C ILE A 168 4.03 -4.73 12.13
N ASP A 169 3.78 -5.68 13.04
CA ASP A 169 3.57 -7.08 12.70
C ASP A 169 2.38 -7.26 11.74
N ASN A 170 1.43 -6.32 11.77
CA ASN A 170 0.28 -6.23 10.86
C ASN A 170 0.47 -5.22 9.72
N GLY A 171 1.70 -4.87 9.36
CA GLY A 171 2.00 -4.01 8.22
C GLY A 171 1.60 -2.54 8.40
N ILE A 172 1.47 -2.06 9.64
CA ILE A 172 1.08 -0.68 9.95
C ILE A 172 2.19 -0.02 10.75
N ALA A 173 2.76 1.06 10.24
CA ALA A 173 3.62 1.94 11.04
C ALA A 173 2.74 2.86 11.88
N ALA A 174 2.84 2.76 13.21
CA ALA A 174 2.13 3.65 14.11
C ALA A 174 2.56 5.11 13.88
N VAL A 175 1.61 5.97 13.60
CA VAL A 175 1.81 7.42 13.45
C VAL A 175 0.73 8.12 14.22
N SER A 176 1.08 9.15 14.98
CA SER A 176 0.12 9.99 15.69
C SER A 176 0.40 11.46 15.43
N ASN A 177 -0.62 12.27 15.47
CA ASN A 177 -0.54 13.72 15.30
C ASN A 177 -1.66 14.42 16.06
N THR A 178 -1.55 15.73 16.21
CA THR A 178 -2.64 16.54 16.77
C THR A 178 -3.82 16.62 15.77
N PRO A 179 -5.03 16.96 16.25
CA PRO A 179 -6.18 17.18 15.36
C PRO A 179 -5.89 18.21 14.27
N GLN A 180 -5.16 19.28 14.60
CA GLN A 180 -4.79 20.35 13.67
C GLN A 180 -3.81 19.86 12.59
N GLN A 181 -2.77 19.10 12.99
CA GLN A 181 -1.81 18.50 12.06
C GLN A 181 -2.50 17.50 11.14
N PHE A 182 -3.43 16.70 11.67
CA PHE A 182 -4.17 15.74 10.85
C PHE A 182 -5.11 16.44 9.86
N ALA A 183 -5.77 17.52 10.29
CA ALA A 183 -6.60 18.32 9.38
C ALA A 183 -5.77 19.00 8.27
N ALA A 184 -4.56 19.47 8.57
CA ALA A 184 -3.62 19.98 7.56
C ALA A 184 -3.22 18.88 6.57
N TYR A 185 -2.80 17.73 7.08
CA TYR A 185 -2.45 16.57 6.26
C TYR A 185 -3.56 16.16 5.27
N ILE A 186 -4.82 16.11 5.74
CA ILE A 186 -5.96 15.78 4.87
C ILE A 186 -6.12 16.82 3.75
N ARG A 187 -5.94 18.12 4.05
CA ARG A 187 -6.03 19.17 3.01
C ARG A 187 -4.92 19.09 1.97
N ASP A 188 -3.74 18.63 2.38
CA ASP A 188 -2.59 18.50 1.47
C ASP A 188 -2.72 17.24 0.58
N GLU A 189 -3.51 16.24 1.02
CA GLU A 189 -3.79 15.01 0.25
C GLU A 189 -4.98 15.15 -0.72
N THR A 190 -5.79 16.21 -0.61
CA THR A 190 -7.01 16.45 -1.42
C THR A 190 -6.85 17.62 -2.37
#